data_765f1188805f25f604eaf7f97f5bc4ca
#
_entry.id   765f1188805f25f604eaf7f97f5bc4ca
#
_cell.length_a   1.000
_cell.length_b   1.000
_cell.length_c   1.000
_cell.angle_alpha   90.00
_cell.angle_beta   90.00
_cell.angle_gamma   90.00
#
_symmetry.space_group_name_H-M   'P 1'
#
loop_
_entity.id
_entity.type
_entity.pdbx_description
1 polymer ?
#
loop_
_entity_poly.entity_id
_entity_poly.type
_entity_poly.pdbx_seq_one_letter_code
_entity_poly.pdbx_strand_id
1 'polypeptide(L)'
;MYERFTDRARKVMQLANQEAQRFNHEYIGTEHILLGLIKEGSGVAANVLKNLDIDLRKIRLEVESVAEEEQEQNILPLETVRAA
;
A
#
# COMPACT_ATOMS: atom_id res chain seq x y z
N MET A 1 -13.33 1.91 -12.03
CA MET A 1 -13.35 1.88 -10.57
C MET A 1 -12.79 3.16 -9.95
N TYR A 2 -11.84 3.81 -10.60
CA TYR A 2 -11.19 5.01 -10.05
C TYR A 2 -11.66 6.32 -10.71
N GLU A 3 -12.82 6.31 -11.35
CA GLU A 3 -13.31 7.45 -12.13
C GLU A 3 -13.58 8.68 -11.27
N ARG A 4 -13.93 8.46 -10.00
CA ARG A 4 -14.22 9.55 -9.06
C ARG A 4 -13.03 9.97 -8.22
N PHE A 5 -11.88 9.38 -8.48
CA PHE A 5 -10.67 9.72 -7.75
C PHE A 5 -10.03 10.97 -8.34
N THR A 6 -9.41 11.78 -7.50
CA THR A 6 -8.53 12.84 -7.97
C THR A 6 -7.33 12.21 -8.70
N ASP A 7 -6.62 13.03 -9.47
CA ASP A 7 -5.41 12.56 -10.16
C ASP A 7 -4.37 12.03 -9.17
N ARG A 8 -4.25 12.71 -8.01
CA ARG A 8 -3.32 12.28 -6.96
C ARG A 8 -3.73 10.95 -6.36
N ALA A 9 -5.01 10.76 -6.05
CA ALA A 9 -5.51 9.50 -5.51
C ALA A 9 -5.32 8.37 -6.53
N ARG A 10 -5.57 8.65 -7.80
CA ARG A 10 -5.35 7.67 -8.87
C ARG A 10 -3.88 7.26 -8.95
N LYS A 11 -2.97 8.24 -8.81
CA LYS A 11 -1.54 7.97 -8.81
C LYS A 11 -1.15 7.09 -7.61
N VAL A 12 -1.71 7.37 -6.43
CA VAL A 12 -1.49 6.55 -5.24
C VAL A 12 -1.90 5.09 -5.50
N MET A 13 -3.06 4.88 -6.12
CA MET A 13 -3.53 3.51 -6.41
C MET A 13 -2.65 2.81 -7.43
N GLN A 14 -2.14 3.53 -8.43
CA GLN A 14 -1.17 2.97 -9.37
C GLN A 14 0.11 2.54 -8.65
N LEU A 15 0.62 3.38 -7.76
CA LEU A 15 1.81 3.06 -6.98
C LEU A 15 1.56 1.90 -6.01
N ALA A 16 0.37 1.85 -5.41
CA ALA A 16 -0.01 0.74 -4.54
C ALA A 16 0.00 -0.58 -5.31
N ASN A 17 -0.53 -0.57 -6.52
CA ASN A 17 -0.52 -1.75 -7.39
C ASN A 17 0.91 -2.18 -7.71
N GLN A 18 1.79 -1.24 -8.02
CA GLN A 18 3.20 -1.54 -8.27
C GLN A 18 3.88 -2.15 -7.05
N GLU A 19 3.57 -1.66 -5.85
CA GLU A 19 4.13 -2.23 -4.63
C GLU A 19 3.61 -3.64 -4.39
N ALA A 20 2.33 -3.89 -4.62
CA ALA A 20 1.78 -5.23 -4.50
C ALA A 20 2.47 -6.21 -5.44
N GLN A 21 2.67 -5.81 -6.70
CA GLN A 21 3.38 -6.63 -7.68
C GLN A 21 4.82 -6.88 -7.26
N ARG A 22 5.47 -5.89 -6.70
CA ARG A 22 6.85 -5.97 -6.25
C ARG A 22 7.04 -6.98 -5.11
N PHE A 23 6.03 -7.09 -4.22
CA PHE A 23 6.03 -8.09 -3.16
C PHE A 23 5.48 -9.44 -3.61
N ASN A 24 5.12 -9.58 -4.87
CA ASN A 24 4.48 -10.78 -5.39
C ASN A 24 3.14 -11.06 -4.74
N HIS A 25 2.45 -10.02 -4.31
CA HIS A 25 1.11 -10.12 -3.76
C HIS A 25 0.09 -10.01 -4.89
N GLU A 26 -0.96 -10.81 -4.82
CA GLU A 26 -2.00 -10.82 -5.84
C GLU A 26 -3.22 -9.99 -5.43
N TYR A 27 -3.07 -9.17 -4.39
CA TYR A 27 -4.11 -8.30 -3.88
C TYR A 27 -3.52 -6.93 -3.54
N ILE A 28 -4.37 -5.90 -3.46
CA ILE A 28 -3.99 -4.59 -2.97
C ILE A 28 -4.57 -4.44 -1.57
N GLY A 29 -3.74 -4.49 -0.55
CA GLY A 29 -4.13 -4.28 0.83
C GLY A 29 -3.84 -2.86 1.29
N THR A 30 -4.23 -2.56 2.53
CA THR A 30 -3.98 -1.26 3.13
C THR A 30 -2.49 -0.95 3.24
N GLU A 31 -1.65 -1.96 3.42
CA GLU A 31 -0.20 -1.81 3.44
C GLU A 31 0.34 -1.27 2.10
N HIS A 32 -0.22 -1.73 0.99
CA HIS A 32 0.20 -1.24 -0.33
C HIS A 32 -0.28 0.19 -0.56
N ILE A 33 -1.46 0.53 -0.07
CA ILE A 33 -1.99 1.89 -0.17
C ILE A 33 -1.11 2.84 0.65
N LEU A 34 -0.71 2.42 1.84
CA LEU A 34 0.21 3.21 2.67
C LEU A 34 1.52 3.48 1.93
N LEU A 35 2.12 2.45 1.34
CA LEU A 35 3.34 2.61 0.55
C LEU A 35 3.13 3.50 -0.67
N GLY A 36 1.97 3.38 -1.32
CA GLY A 36 1.62 4.25 -2.43
C GLY A 36 1.51 5.72 -2.03
N LEU A 37 0.90 5.99 -0.89
CA LEU A 37 0.78 7.34 -0.33
C LEU A 37 2.16 7.94 -0.06
N ILE A 38 3.03 7.16 0.56
CA ILE A 38 4.39 7.60 0.88
C ILE A 38 5.20 7.87 -0.38
N LYS A 39 5.09 6.99 -1.34
CA LYS A 39 5.84 7.07 -2.59
C LYS A 39 5.39 8.27 -3.44
N GLU A 40 4.09 8.54 -3.47
CA GLU A 40 3.55 9.71 -4.13
C GLU A 40 4.06 10.99 -3.45
N GLY A 41 4.02 11.03 -2.13
CA GLY A 41 4.75 11.98 -1.31
C GLY A 41 4.24 13.41 -1.26
N SER A 42 3.18 13.77 -1.98
CA SER A 42 2.71 15.16 -2.05
C SER A 42 1.38 15.40 -1.33
N GLY A 43 0.73 14.36 -0.85
CA GLY A 43 -0.56 14.48 -0.17
C GLY A 43 -0.43 14.83 1.30
N VAL A 44 -1.58 15.11 1.91
CA VAL A 44 -1.65 15.48 3.34
C VAL A 44 -1.11 14.34 4.21
N ALA A 45 -1.48 13.09 3.92
CA ALA A 45 -1.01 11.93 4.69
C ALA A 45 0.51 11.82 4.67
N ALA A 46 1.12 11.99 3.49
CA ALA A 46 2.58 11.94 3.36
C ALA A 46 3.23 13.07 4.16
N ASN A 47 2.66 14.26 4.11
CA ASN A 47 3.18 15.42 4.84
C ASN A 47 3.06 15.23 6.35
N VAL A 48 1.98 14.63 6.83
CA VAL A 48 1.81 14.31 8.25
C VAL A 48 2.92 13.36 8.69
N LEU A 49 3.19 12.32 7.92
CA LEU A 49 4.25 11.36 8.24
C LEU A 49 5.63 12.04 8.27
N LYS A 50 5.89 12.91 7.30
CA LYS A 50 7.15 13.69 7.28
C LYS A 50 7.28 14.58 8.50
N ASN A 51 6.20 15.24 8.91
CA ASN A 51 6.20 16.13 10.06
C ASN A 51 6.40 15.39 11.37
N LEU A 52 6.09 14.11 11.42
CA LEU A 52 6.32 13.26 12.57
C LEU A 52 7.74 12.67 12.58
N ASP A 53 8.59 13.10 11.67
CA ASP A 53 9.97 12.62 11.52
C ASP A 53 10.06 11.10 11.32
N ILE A 54 9.09 10.53 10.64
CA ILE A 54 9.07 9.10 10.38
C ILE A 54 9.96 8.81 9.16
N ASP A 55 10.92 7.92 9.35
CA ASP A 55 11.79 7.45 8.28
C ASP A 55 11.00 6.54 7.33
N LEU A 56 10.87 6.97 6.08
CA LEU A 56 10.10 6.24 5.07
C LEU A 56 10.70 4.86 4.79
N ARG A 57 12.01 4.71 4.92
CA ARG A 57 12.66 3.41 4.74
C ARG A 57 12.26 2.44 5.84
N LYS A 58 12.15 2.93 7.07
CA LYS A 58 11.71 2.10 8.20
C LYS A 58 10.27 1.67 8.05
N ILE A 59 9.39 2.58 7.58
CA ILE A 59 8.01 2.22 7.32
C ILE A 59 7.96 1.09 6.30
N ARG A 60 8.72 1.20 5.23
CA ARG A 60 8.74 0.20 4.17
C ARG A 60 9.18 -1.17 4.70
N LEU A 61 10.23 -1.20 5.51
CA LEU A 61 10.71 -2.44 6.10
C LEU A 61 9.69 -3.06 7.05
N GLU A 62 9.03 -2.24 7.87
CA GLU A 62 8.00 -2.71 8.78
C GLU A 62 6.79 -3.26 8.04
N VAL A 63 6.34 -2.56 7.00
CA VAL A 63 5.23 -3.03 6.17
C VAL A 63 5.57 -4.37 5.55
N GLU A 64 6.77 -4.53 5.02
CA GLU A 64 7.23 -5.77 4.43
C GLU A 64 7.21 -6.90 5.44
N SER A 65 7.73 -6.66 6.64
CA SER A 65 7.78 -7.66 7.71
C SER A 65 6.39 -8.08 8.17
N VAL A 66 5.51 -7.11 8.43
CA VAL A 66 4.14 -7.39 8.89
C VAL A 66 3.33 -8.09 7.82
N ALA A 67 3.46 -7.67 6.57
CA ALA A 67 2.76 -8.29 5.45
C ALA A 67 3.15 -9.76 5.27
N GLU A 68 4.42 -10.09 5.44
CA GLU A 68 4.88 -11.47 5.37
C GLU A 68 4.28 -12.32 6.51
N GLU A 69 4.23 -11.79 7.72
CA GLU A 69 3.63 -12.48 8.86
C GLU A 69 2.15 -12.74 8.63
N GLU A 70 1.42 -11.76 8.12
CA GLU A 70 -0.02 -11.92 7.84
C GLU A 70 -0.28 -12.91 6.74
N GLN A 71 0.57 -12.98 5.72
CA GLN A 71 0.44 -13.98 4.67
C GLN A 71 0.56 -15.40 5.21
N GLU A 72 1.43 -15.61 6.18
CA GLU A 72 1.59 -16.93 6.81
C GLU A 72 0.39 -17.30 7.68
N GLN A 73 -0.24 -16.32 8.32
CA GLN A 73 -1.34 -16.53 9.27
C GLN A 73 -2.72 -16.48 8.63
N ASN A 74 -2.89 -15.68 7.60
CA ASN A 74 -4.19 -15.40 6.98
C ASN A 74 -4.16 -15.71 5.49
N ILE A 75 -4.01 -16.98 5.16
CA ILE A 75 -4.02 -17.39 3.75
C ILE A 75 -5.47 -17.48 3.29
N LEU A 76 -5.97 -16.40 2.72
CA LEU A 76 -7.24 -16.44 2.00
C LEU A 76 -6.97 -16.76 0.55
N PRO A 77 -7.68 -17.73 -0.04
CA PRO A 77 -7.55 -17.98 -1.46
C PRO A 77 -7.83 -16.72 -2.26
N LEU A 78 -7.03 -16.50 -3.29
CA LEU A 78 -7.17 -15.32 -4.13
C LEU A 78 -8.59 -15.17 -4.70
N GLU A 79 -9.19 -16.27 -5.09
CA GLU A 79 -10.57 -16.30 -5.61
C GLU A 79 -11.57 -15.73 -4.61
N THR A 80 -11.39 -16.03 -3.32
CA THR A 80 -12.26 -15.51 -2.28
C THR A 80 -12.14 -14.00 -2.18
N VAL A 81 -10.92 -13.47 -2.25
CA VAL A 81 -10.68 -12.03 -2.17
C VAL A 81 -11.24 -11.32 -3.40
N ARG A 82 -11.05 -11.88 -4.58
CA ARG A 82 -11.55 -11.29 -5.82
C ARG A 82 -13.07 -11.31 -5.93
N ALA A 83 -13.70 -12.35 -5.37
CA ALA A 83 -15.15 -12.46 -5.36
C ALA A 83 -15.83 -11.49 -4.41
N ALA A 84 -15.11 -11.07 -3.40
CA ALA A 84 -15.62 -10.09 -2.44
C ALA A 84 -15.58 -8.68 -3.01
#